data_0e579990e688618c0c323f3afd2d594b
#
_entry.id   0e579990e688618c0c323f3afd2d594b
#
_cell.length_a   1.000
_cell.length_b   1.000
_cell.length_c   1.000
_cell.angle_alpha   90.00
_cell.angle_beta   90.00
_cell.angle_gamma   90.00
#
_symmetry.space_group_name_H-M   'P 1'
#
loop_
_entity.id
_entity.type
_entity.pdbx_description
1 polymer ?
#
loop_
_entity_poly.entity_id
_entity_poly.type
_entity_poly.pdbx_seq_one_letter_code
_entity_poly.pdbx_strand_id
1 'polypeptide(L)'
;MNKIKRMFSVGVSLFNIQNLNNDELKTHILKKYKIPAKHENFDSDILNDLKGAFLTEGQNYVKELFGTEKDVNLKIDKIWGNTHVDQSIGIPHNHRSSLISAVYYLTKGKLTFLNPYQLLLSHVHKEDIVSYNELNCDIWTCDMVEGDMVIFNSALQHYAHFDGNEKHERMSIACDMIKGK
;
A
#
# COMPACT_ATOMS: atom_id res chain seq x y z
N MET A 1 -33.04 -12.72 10.47
CA MET A 1 -31.66 -13.04 10.04
C MET A 1 -30.70 -12.29 10.94
N ASN A 2 -29.85 -12.98 11.68
CA ASN A 2 -28.82 -12.34 12.49
C ASN A 2 -27.75 -11.78 11.55
N LYS A 3 -27.50 -10.47 11.60
CA LYS A 3 -26.40 -9.84 10.83
C LYS A 3 -25.09 -10.04 11.61
N ILE A 4 -24.08 -10.57 10.94
CA ILE A 4 -22.71 -10.57 11.47
C ILE A 4 -22.28 -9.11 11.61
N LYS A 5 -21.88 -8.71 12.83
CA LYS A 5 -21.25 -7.41 13.05
C LYS A 5 -19.76 -7.55 12.79
N ARG A 6 -19.24 -6.69 11.91
CA ARG A 6 -17.81 -6.56 11.68
C ARG A 6 -17.20 -5.81 12.86
N MET A 7 -16.34 -6.49 13.59
CA MET A 7 -15.59 -5.93 14.71
C MET A 7 -14.11 -6.14 14.43
N PHE A 8 -13.28 -5.12 14.72
CA PHE A 8 -11.84 -5.20 14.51
C PHE A 8 -11.42 -5.32 13.02
N SER A 9 -12.20 -4.76 12.10
CA SER A 9 -11.85 -4.75 10.69
C SER A 9 -10.58 -3.91 10.44
N VAL A 10 -9.75 -4.37 9.50
CA VAL A 10 -8.61 -3.61 9.01
C VAL A 10 -9.04 -2.89 7.74
N GLY A 11 -8.91 -1.58 7.72
CA GLY A 11 -9.23 -0.76 6.55
C GLY A 11 -8.02 -0.59 5.63
N VAL A 12 -8.25 -0.67 4.32
CA VAL A 12 -7.33 -0.28 3.27
C VAL A 12 -8.08 0.69 2.38
N SER A 13 -7.50 1.86 2.11
CA SER A 13 -8.10 2.84 1.19
C SER A 13 -7.39 2.81 -0.16
N LEU A 14 -8.20 2.87 -1.23
CA LEU A 14 -7.75 2.84 -2.61
C LEU A 14 -8.28 4.09 -3.32
N PHE A 15 -7.39 4.82 -3.99
CA PHE A 15 -7.70 6.04 -4.73
C PHE A 15 -7.03 6.01 -6.09
N ASN A 16 -7.57 6.76 -7.05
CA ASN A 16 -6.85 7.09 -8.26
C ASN A 16 -6.54 8.59 -8.24
N ILE A 17 -5.26 8.93 -8.21
CA ILE A 17 -4.79 10.32 -8.14
C ILE A 17 -4.56 10.84 -9.57
N GLN A 18 -5.30 11.86 -9.92
CA GLN A 18 -5.18 12.53 -11.20
C GLN A 18 -4.16 13.69 -11.13
N ASN A 19 -3.65 14.11 -12.28
CA ASN A 19 -2.85 15.32 -12.46
C ASN A 19 -1.43 15.28 -11.88
N LEU A 20 -0.86 14.11 -11.58
CA LEU A 20 0.57 13.97 -11.33
C LEU A 20 1.32 13.70 -12.65
N ASN A 21 2.53 14.24 -12.76
CA ASN A 21 3.38 13.99 -13.93
C ASN A 21 4.11 12.64 -13.79
N ASN A 22 3.41 11.56 -14.12
CA ASN A 22 3.92 10.19 -13.94
C ASN A 22 5.18 9.91 -14.76
N ASP A 23 5.32 10.49 -15.95
CA ASP A 23 6.50 10.28 -16.79
C ASP A 23 7.76 10.90 -16.18
N GLU A 24 7.61 12.04 -15.54
CA GLU A 24 8.68 12.70 -14.80
C GLU A 24 9.07 11.89 -13.57
N LEU A 25 8.09 11.37 -12.81
CA LEU A 25 8.31 10.50 -11.65
C LEU A 25 9.01 9.20 -12.06
N LYS A 26 8.57 8.54 -13.14
CA LYS A 26 9.25 7.35 -13.71
C LYS A 26 10.70 7.64 -14.08
N THR A 27 10.92 8.74 -14.78
CA THR A 27 12.27 9.16 -15.19
C THR A 27 13.16 9.42 -13.97
N HIS A 28 12.63 10.04 -12.92
CA HIS A 28 13.36 10.31 -11.69
C HIS A 28 13.77 9.01 -10.96
N ILE A 29 12.85 8.03 -10.86
CA ILE A 29 13.17 6.72 -10.27
C ILE A 29 14.26 6.03 -11.07
N LEU A 30 14.11 5.91 -12.40
CA LEU A 30 15.07 5.20 -13.26
C LEU A 30 16.47 5.82 -13.23
N LYS A 31 16.59 7.13 -13.09
CA LYS A 31 17.88 7.80 -12.91
C LYS A 31 18.54 7.45 -11.58
N LYS A 32 17.77 7.27 -10.53
CA LYS A 32 18.26 7.07 -9.17
C LYS A 32 18.48 5.59 -8.84
N TYR A 33 17.61 4.71 -9.32
CA TYR A 33 17.63 3.30 -8.99
C TYR A 33 18.03 2.46 -10.19
N LYS A 34 19.27 1.92 -10.14
CA LYS A 34 19.66 0.81 -11.01
C LYS A 34 19.06 -0.47 -10.41
N ILE A 35 18.49 -1.29 -11.23
CA ILE A 35 17.86 -2.56 -10.87
C ILE A 35 18.88 -3.53 -10.22
N PRO A 36 18.53 -4.24 -9.13
CA PRO A 36 17.34 -4.12 -8.28
C PRO A 36 17.39 -2.89 -7.37
N ALA A 37 16.22 -2.28 -7.12
CA ALA A 37 16.14 -1.10 -6.29
C ALA A 37 16.44 -1.44 -4.82
N LYS A 38 17.40 -0.74 -4.24
CA LYS A 38 17.52 -0.63 -2.79
C LYS A 38 16.62 0.49 -2.30
N HIS A 39 15.96 0.25 -1.17
CA HIS A 39 15.20 1.29 -0.50
C HIS A 39 16.15 2.39 -0.05
N GLU A 40 15.98 3.57 -0.59
CA GLU A 40 16.71 4.76 -0.19
C GLU A 40 15.72 5.90 0.00
N ASN A 41 15.86 6.63 1.10
CA ASN A 41 15.18 7.90 1.26
C ASN A 41 15.63 8.83 0.15
N PHE A 42 14.69 9.36 -0.63
CA PHE A 42 15.00 10.39 -1.57
C PHE A 42 14.01 11.53 -1.44
N ASP A 43 14.55 12.67 -1.07
CA ASP A 43 13.83 13.92 -1.09
C ASP A 43 14.18 14.69 -2.36
N SER A 44 13.17 15.23 -3.01
CA SER A 44 13.30 15.97 -4.25
C SER A 44 12.06 16.82 -4.47
N ASP A 45 12.22 18.01 -5.05
CA ASP A 45 11.11 18.91 -5.37
C ASP A 45 10.11 18.27 -6.35
N ILE A 46 10.58 17.37 -7.20
CA ILE A 46 9.76 16.61 -8.14
C ILE A 46 8.67 15.77 -7.43
N LEU A 47 8.85 15.47 -6.15
CA LEU A 47 7.91 14.70 -5.34
C LEU A 47 6.95 15.57 -4.54
N ASN A 48 7.04 16.89 -4.60
CA ASN A 48 6.27 17.77 -3.71
C ASN A 48 4.76 17.57 -3.89
N ASP A 49 4.26 17.46 -5.11
CA ASP A 49 2.84 17.23 -5.37
C ASP A 49 2.40 15.85 -4.87
N LEU A 50 3.21 14.81 -5.09
CA LEU A 50 2.94 13.47 -4.58
C LEU A 50 3.00 13.42 -3.05
N LYS A 51 3.94 14.11 -2.40
CA LYS A 51 3.99 14.24 -0.95
C LYS A 51 2.74 14.93 -0.40
N GLY A 52 2.28 15.98 -1.08
CA GLY A 52 1.02 16.66 -0.77
C GLY A 52 -0.17 15.69 -0.82
N ALA A 53 -0.24 14.88 -1.89
CA ALA A 53 -1.28 13.86 -2.04
C ALA A 53 -1.19 12.80 -0.93
N PHE A 54 -0.01 12.28 -0.60
CA PHE A 54 0.18 11.33 0.51
C PHE A 54 -0.31 11.88 1.84
N LEU A 55 0.02 13.13 2.17
CA LEU A 55 -0.39 13.75 3.42
C LEU A 55 -1.90 14.01 3.46
N THR A 56 -2.48 14.50 2.37
CA THR A 56 -3.92 14.78 2.28
C THR A 56 -4.74 13.50 2.43
N GLU A 57 -4.44 12.49 1.62
CA GLU A 57 -5.19 11.24 1.65
C GLU A 57 -4.85 10.41 2.90
N GLY A 58 -3.64 10.50 3.41
CA GLY A 58 -3.27 9.93 4.69
C GLY A 58 -4.07 10.51 5.85
N GLN A 59 -4.29 11.83 5.84
CA GLN A 59 -5.12 12.52 6.84
C GLN A 59 -6.59 12.06 6.76
N ASN A 60 -7.13 11.95 5.55
CA ASN A 60 -8.49 11.45 5.32
C ASN A 60 -8.65 10.00 5.82
N TYR A 61 -7.69 9.14 5.49
CA TYR A 61 -7.65 7.75 5.97
C TYR A 61 -7.63 7.65 7.50
N VAL A 62 -6.79 8.45 8.17
CA VAL A 62 -6.68 8.45 9.63
C VAL A 62 -7.97 8.93 10.28
N LYS A 63 -8.61 9.97 9.73
CA LYS A 63 -9.90 10.46 10.22
C LYS A 63 -10.98 9.39 10.13
N GLU A 64 -11.09 8.73 8.99
CA GLU A 64 -12.09 7.69 8.77
C GLU A 64 -11.83 6.45 9.65
N LEU A 65 -10.57 5.98 9.67
CA LEU A 65 -10.21 4.75 10.38
C LEU A 65 -10.34 4.88 11.90
N PHE A 66 -9.90 6.01 12.47
CA PHE A 66 -9.88 6.23 13.92
C PHE A 66 -11.06 7.09 14.43
N GLY A 67 -11.94 7.55 13.53
CA GLY A 67 -13.08 8.39 13.90
C GLY A 67 -12.66 9.73 14.52
N THR A 68 -11.54 10.32 14.08
CA THR A 68 -11.05 11.59 14.62
C THR A 68 -11.64 12.76 13.84
N GLU A 69 -12.18 13.76 14.53
CA GLU A 69 -12.64 15.01 13.89
C GLU A 69 -11.48 15.98 13.59
N LYS A 70 -10.46 15.95 14.43
CA LYS A 70 -9.29 16.83 14.30
C LYS A 70 -8.23 16.20 13.41
N ASP A 71 -7.49 17.06 12.72
CA ASP A 71 -6.33 16.63 11.96
C ASP A 71 -5.27 16.02 12.89
N VAL A 72 -4.78 14.86 12.49
CA VAL A 72 -3.59 14.28 13.06
C VAL A 72 -2.40 14.91 12.35
N ASN A 73 -1.49 15.55 13.09
CA ASN A 73 -0.29 16.14 12.49
C ASN A 73 0.57 15.01 11.88
N LEU A 74 0.29 14.65 10.60
CA LEU A 74 1.06 13.64 9.88
C LEU A 74 2.33 14.24 9.30
N LYS A 75 3.40 13.45 9.34
CA LYS A 75 4.68 13.75 8.68
C LYS A 75 5.15 12.54 7.91
N ILE A 76 5.73 12.78 6.74
CA ILE A 76 6.45 11.76 6.01
C ILE A 76 7.75 11.47 6.76
N ASP A 77 7.94 10.23 7.19
CA ASP A 77 9.17 9.74 7.81
C ASP A 77 10.14 9.23 6.75
N LYS A 78 9.61 8.46 5.79
CA LYS A 78 10.37 7.87 4.69
C LYS A 78 9.58 7.93 3.40
N ILE A 79 10.29 8.13 2.29
CA ILE A 79 9.76 8.00 0.94
C ILE A 79 10.81 7.34 0.05
N TRP A 80 10.41 6.36 -0.74
CA TRP A 80 11.33 5.61 -1.62
C TRP A 80 10.64 5.14 -2.90
N GLY A 81 11.42 4.96 -3.95
CA GLY A 81 10.96 4.35 -5.20
C GLY A 81 11.25 2.85 -5.21
N ASN A 82 10.40 2.10 -5.87
CA ASN A 82 10.56 0.69 -6.14
C ASN A 82 10.52 0.43 -7.63
N THR A 83 11.51 -0.29 -8.13
CA THR A 83 11.50 -0.85 -9.48
C THR A 83 11.71 -2.35 -9.39
N HIS A 84 10.87 -3.11 -10.02
CA HIS A 84 11.01 -4.55 -10.11
C HIS A 84 10.92 -4.97 -11.56
N VAL A 85 11.93 -5.70 -12.01
CA VAL A 85 11.93 -6.48 -13.24
C VAL A 85 11.94 -7.94 -12.83
N ASP A 86 11.20 -8.76 -13.51
CA ASP A 86 11.02 -10.18 -13.23
C ASP A 86 9.98 -10.52 -12.16
N GLN A 87 9.62 -11.79 -12.15
CA GLN A 87 8.60 -12.46 -11.35
C GLN A 87 8.91 -12.49 -9.83
N SER A 88 9.60 -11.48 -9.30
CA SER A 88 9.98 -11.46 -7.90
C SER A 88 8.77 -11.21 -6.99
N ILE A 89 8.54 -12.13 -6.07
CA ILE A 89 7.58 -11.96 -4.99
C ILE A 89 8.30 -11.30 -3.83
N GLY A 90 7.77 -10.18 -3.36
CA GLY A 90 8.27 -9.54 -2.16
C GLY A 90 8.09 -10.44 -0.93
N ILE A 91 9.00 -10.33 0.04
CA ILE A 91 8.83 -11.02 1.32
C ILE A 91 7.75 -10.29 2.12
N PRO A 92 6.75 -11.00 2.71
CA PRO A 92 5.77 -10.37 3.58
C PRO A 92 6.44 -9.62 4.73
N HIS A 93 6.10 -8.35 4.88
CA HIS A 93 6.69 -7.46 5.89
C HIS A 93 5.67 -6.41 6.36
N ASN A 94 6.04 -5.65 7.36
CA ASN A 94 5.28 -4.49 7.84
C ASN A 94 6.24 -3.37 8.27
N HIS A 95 5.68 -2.19 8.54
CA HIS A 95 6.43 -0.98 8.92
C HIS A 95 6.00 -0.48 10.31
N ARG A 96 6.17 -1.31 11.34
CA ARG A 96 5.65 -1.04 12.71
C ARG A 96 6.13 0.25 13.37
N SER A 97 7.18 0.88 12.87
CA SER A 97 7.65 2.18 13.36
C SER A 97 6.80 3.35 12.87
N SER A 98 5.93 3.12 11.90
CA SER A 98 5.10 4.13 11.25
C SER A 98 3.64 3.96 11.63
N LEU A 99 2.84 5.02 11.48
CA LEU A 99 1.40 4.98 11.74
C LEU A 99 0.65 4.39 10.55
N ILE A 100 0.90 4.93 9.37
CA ILE A 100 0.32 4.51 8.11
C ILE A 100 1.39 4.45 7.02
N SER A 101 1.19 3.58 6.05
CA SER A 101 1.99 3.47 4.84
C SER A 101 1.13 3.70 3.61
N ALA A 102 1.73 4.25 2.56
CA ALA A 102 1.09 4.47 1.28
C ALA A 102 2.00 4.01 0.14
N VAL A 103 1.37 3.56 -0.95
CA VAL A 103 2.08 3.20 -2.19
C VAL A 103 1.34 3.80 -3.37
N TYR A 104 2.04 4.61 -4.16
CA TYR A 104 1.57 5.18 -5.42
C TYR A 104 2.16 4.41 -6.60
N TYR A 105 1.31 4.01 -7.54
CA TYR A 105 1.70 3.17 -8.67
C TYR A 105 1.93 3.99 -9.92
N LEU A 106 3.13 3.86 -10.48
CA LEU A 106 3.52 4.48 -11.75
C LEU A 106 3.32 3.55 -12.94
N THR A 107 3.14 2.26 -12.67
CA THR A 107 2.81 1.24 -13.65
C THR A 107 1.88 0.22 -13.00
N LYS A 108 1.32 -0.69 -13.79
CA LYS A 108 0.51 -1.80 -13.28
C LYS A 108 1.28 -2.66 -12.27
N GLY A 109 0.60 -3.18 -11.26
CA GLY A 109 1.18 -4.04 -10.25
C GLY A 109 0.15 -4.60 -9.29
N LYS A 110 0.60 -5.38 -8.31
CA LYS A 110 -0.25 -5.96 -7.27
C LYS A 110 0.32 -5.73 -5.89
N LEU A 111 -0.55 -5.50 -4.93
CA LEU A 111 -0.22 -5.47 -3.52
C LEU A 111 -1.11 -6.45 -2.78
N THR A 112 -0.50 -7.37 -2.09
CA THR A 112 -1.21 -8.40 -1.32
C THR A 112 -1.04 -8.14 0.17
N PHE A 113 -2.15 -8.18 0.89
CA PHE A 113 -2.23 -8.07 2.33
C PHE A 113 -2.53 -9.44 2.94
N LEU A 114 -1.91 -9.73 4.08
CA LEU A 114 -2.20 -10.91 4.87
C LEU A 114 -3.24 -10.58 5.93
N ASN A 115 -4.22 -11.47 6.09
CA ASN A 115 -5.21 -11.34 7.14
C ASN A 115 -4.53 -11.47 8.52
N PRO A 116 -4.55 -10.42 9.38
CA PRO A 116 -3.93 -10.48 10.70
C PRO A 116 -4.63 -11.47 11.65
N TYR A 117 -5.81 -11.95 11.28
CA TYR A 117 -6.64 -12.87 12.06
C TYR A 117 -6.68 -14.29 11.49
N GLN A 118 -5.70 -14.68 10.68
CA GLN A 118 -5.63 -16.02 10.06
C GLN A 118 -5.84 -17.18 11.02
N LEU A 119 -5.38 -17.04 12.27
CA LEU A 119 -5.54 -18.08 13.28
C LEU A 119 -7.00 -18.41 13.61
N LEU A 120 -7.93 -17.48 13.38
CA LEU A 120 -9.36 -17.71 13.61
C LEU A 120 -9.96 -18.63 12.55
N LEU A 121 -9.34 -18.74 11.40
CA LEU A 121 -9.79 -19.56 10.27
C LEU A 121 -9.11 -20.95 10.20
N SER A 122 -8.14 -21.20 11.08
CA SER A 122 -7.33 -22.43 11.06
C SER A 122 -8.14 -23.72 11.34
N HIS A 123 -9.33 -23.61 11.90
CA HIS A 123 -10.22 -24.72 12.19
C HIS A 123 -11.30 -24.95 11.11
N VAL A 124 -11.36 -24.10 10.10
CA VAL A 124 -12.28 -24.28 8.97
C VAL A 124 -11.51 -24.90 7.82
N HIS A 125 -11.96 -26.06 7.33
CA HIS A 125 -11.35 -26.68 6.17
C HIS A 125 -11.60 -25.81 4.94
N LYS A 126 -10.55 -25.57 4.16
CA LYS A 126 -10.65 -24.71 2.95
C LYS A 126 -11.65 -25.21 1.94
N GLU A 127 -11.83 -26.53 1.84
CA GLU A 127 -12.82 -27.18 1.00
C GLU A 127 -14.28 -26.89 1.41
N ASP A 128 -14.51 -26.48 2.65
CA ASP A 128 -15.84 -26.11 3.14
C ASP A 128 -16.21 -24.66 2.83
N ILE A 129 -15.25 -23.86 2.31
CA ILE A 129 -15.46 -22.46 1.98
C ILE A 129 -16.02 -22.35 0.56
N VAL A 130 -17.29 -22.02 0.44
CA VAL A 130 -17.97 -21.85 -0.85
C VAL A 130 -17.59 -20.55 -1.55
N SER A 131 -17.33 -19.49 -0.78
CA SER A 131 -16.92 -18.18 -1.31
C SER A 131 -16.04 -17.43 -0.34
N TYR A 132 -15.05 -16.73 -0.87
CA TYR A 132 -14.16 -15.88 -0.08
C TYR A 132 -14.68 -14.44 -0.02
N ASN A 133 -14.50 -13.80 1.11
CA ASN A 133 -14.83 -12.40 1.36
C ASN A 133 -13.89 -11.84 2.42
N GLU A 134 -14.06 -10.56 2.78
CA GLU A 134 -13.20 -9.87 3.74
C GLU A 134 -13.20 -10.46 5.17
N LEU A 135 -14.10 -11.38 5.48
CA LEU A 135 -14.18 -12.03 6.81
C LEU A 135 -13.49 -13.39 6.84
N ASN A 136 -13.34 -14.06 5.71
CA ASN A 136 -12.84 -15.43 5.63
C ASN A 136 -11.68 -15.64 4.65
N CYS A 137 -11.11 -14.59 4.08
CA CYS A 137 -9.91 -14.71 3.24
C CYS A 137 -8.63 -14.70 4.08
N ASP A 138 -7.65 -15.51 3.69
CA ASP A 138 -6.30 -15.48 4.28
C ASP A 138 -5.47 -14.32 3.76
N ILE A 139 -5.69 -13.95 2.50
CA ILE A 139 -5.00 -12.89 1.80
C ILE A 139 -6.00 -12.06 1.00
N TRP A 140 -5.68 -10.79 0.81
CA TRP A 140 -6.40 -9.90 -0.08
C TRP A 140 -5.44 -9.20 -1.03
N THR A 141 -5.66 -9.35 -2.33
CA THR A 141 -4.82 -8.74 -3.36
C THR A 141 -5.54 -7.59 -4.04
N CYS A 142 -4.89 -6.44 -4.08
CA CYS A 142 -5.32 -5.27 -4.83
C CYS A 142 -4.58 -5.25 -6.18
N ASP A 143 -5.34 -5.24 -7.28
CA ASP A 143 -4.82 -4.99 -8.62
C ASP A 143 -4.72 -3.47 -8.80
N MET A 144 -3.52 -2.99 -9.11
CA MET A 144 -3.21 -1.57 -9.20
C MET A 144 -2.86 -1.19 -10.64
N VAL A 145 -3.29 -0.01 -11.06
CA VAL A 145 -2.91 0.59 -12.33
C VAL A 145 -2.15 1.89 -12.11
N GLU A 146 -1.62 2.46 -13.17
CA GLU A 146 -0.97 3.77 -13.11
C GLU A 146 -1.91 4.84 -12.56
N GLY A 147 -1.40 5.63 -11.61
CA GLY A 147 -2.18 6.66 -10.90
C GLY A 147 -2.87 6.16 -9.63
N ASP A 148 -2.91 4.86 -9.38
CA ASP A 148 -3.51 4.34 -8.16
C ASP A 148 -2.61 4.56 -6.94
N MET A 149 -3.27 4.93 -5.84
CA MET A 149 -2.66 5.03 -4.51
C MET A 149 -3.40 4.11 -3.54
N VAL A 150 -2.65 3.36 -2.76
CA VAL A 150 -3.19 2.57 -1.65
C VAL A 150 -2.63 3.09 -0.33
N ILE A 151 -3.49 3.25 0.68
CA ILE A 151 -3.10 3.64 2.05
C ILE A 151 -3.61 2.60 3.03
N PHE A 152 -2.76 2.25 4.00
CA PHE A 152 -3.07 1.22 4.98
C PHE A 152 -2.31 1.42 6.29
N ASN A 153 -2.78 0.77 7.35
CA ASN A 153 -2.08 0.73 8.64
C ASN A 153 -0.71 0.05 8.47
N SER A 154 0.36 0.73 8.87
CA SER A 154 1.74 0.26 8.68
C SER A 154 2.05 -1.07 9.38
N ALA A 155 1.26 -1.48 10.38
CA ALA A 155 1.41 -2.78 11.04
C ALA A 155 0.85 -3.95 10.21
N LEU A 156 0.05 -3.68 9.17
CA LEU A 156 -0.52 -4.70 8.31
C LEU A 156 0.57 -5.36 7.46
N GLN A 157 0.68 -6.68 7.56
CA GLN A 157 1.62 -7.43 6.73
C GLN A 157 1.19 -7.40 5.27
N HIS A 158 2.13 -7.10 4.40
CA HIS A 158 1.90 -6.99 2.97
C HIS A 158 3.14 -7.35 2.17
N TYR A 159 2.93 -7.63 0.91
CA TYR A 159 4.00 -7.83 -0.08
C TYR A 159 3.52 -7.47 -1.47
N ALA A 160 4.46 -7.05 -2.30
CA ALA A 160 4.22 -6.81 -3.71
C ALA A 160 4.56 -8.06 -4.52
N HIS A 161 3.76 -8.37 -5.54
CA HIS A 161 4.11 -9.43 -6.47
C HIS A 161 3.73 -9.07 -7.91
N PHE A 162 4.29 -9.86 -8.84
CA PHE A 162 4.01 -9.79 -10.27
C PHE A 162 3.13 -10.94 -10.70
N ASP A 163 2.26 -10.68 -11.69
CA ASP A 163 1.71 -11.74 -12.50
C ASP A 163 2.77 -12.19 -13.50
N GLY A 164 3.18 -13.46 -13.41
CA GLY A 164 4.30 -14.02 -14.14
C GLY A 164 4.23 -14.05 -15.66
N ASN A 165 3.26 -13.39 -16.28
CA ASN A 165 3.04 -13.37 -17.73
C ASN A 165 3.31 -12.00 -18.37
N GLU A 166 3.63 -10.97 -17.60
CA GLU A 166 3.82 -9.61 -18.15
C GLU A 166 5.29 -9.19 -18.06
N LYS A 167 5.90 -8.94 -19.20
CA LYS A 167 7.26 -8.41 -19.34
C LYS A 167 7.29 -6.88 -19.16
N HIS A 168 6.68 -6.36 -18.11
CA HIS A 168 6.78 -4.94 -17.84
C HIS A 168 7.41 -4.67 -16.48
N GLU A 169 8.09 -3.57 -16.41
CA GLU A 169 8.70 -3.10 -15.19
C GLU A 169 7.63 -2.53 -14.26
N ARG A 170 7.54 -3.07 -13.02
CA ARG A 170 6.69 -2.49 -11.99
C ARG A 170 7.41 -1.34 -11.32
N MET A 171 6.81 -0.16 -11.38
CA MET A 171 7.31 1.03 -10.70
C MET A 171 6.28 1.57 -9.71
N SER A 172 6.73 1.89 -8.51
CA SER A 172 5.91 2.53 -7.51
C SER A 172 6.75 3.41 -6.58
N ILE A 173 6.10 4.39 -5.96
CA ILE A 173 6.69 5.21 -4.89
C ILE A 173 5.95 4.90 -3.60
N ALA A 174 6.68 4.51 -2.58
CA ALA A 174 6.14 4.19 -1.28
C ALA A 174 6.52 5.25 -0.25
N CYS A 175 5.67 5.41 0.74
CA CYS A 175 5.80 6.42 1.78
C CYS A 175 5.34 5.85 3.13
N ASP A 176 6.13 6.10 4.16
CA ASP A 176 5.78 5.87 5.56
C ASP A 176 5.50 7.20 6.24
N MET A 177 4.40 7.27 6.97
CA MET A 177 3.98 8.45 7.70
C MET A 177 3.85 8.18 9.20
N ILE A 178 4.32 9.13 9.98
CA ILE A 178 4.27 9.12 11.44
C ILE A 178 3.45 10.30 11.95
N LYS A 179 3.01 10.22 13.21
CA LYS A 179 2.46 11.37 13.91
C LYS A 179 3.60 12.34 14.22
N GLY A 180 3.49 13.57 13.76
CA GLY A 180 4.37 14.66 14.17
C GLY A 180 4.19 15.01 15.66
N LYS A 181 5.20 15.63 16.23
CA LYS A 181 5.15 16.17 17.60
C LYS A 181 4.28 17.42 17.67
#